data_644fc8f6a6859ce3d58f0cf421b07517
#
_entry.id   644fc8f6a6859ce3d58f0cf421b07517
#
_cell.length_a   1.000
_cell.length_b   1.000
_cell.length_c   1.000
_cell.angle_alpha   90.00
_cell.angle_beta   90.00
_cell.angle_gamma   90.00
#
_symmetry.space_group_name_H-M   'P 1'
#
loop_
_entity.id
_entity.type
_entity.pdbx_description
1 polymer ?
#
loop_
_entity_poly.entity_id
_entity_poly.type
_entity_poly.pdbx_seq_one_letter_code
_entity_poly.pdbx_strand_id
1 'polypeptide(L)'
;MQRTDKNNYYLDIAETVLERGTCLRRNFGAIIVKNDEIISTGYNGSPRGRKNCVDLGYCTREQLKVPRGERYELCRSVHAEANAIISAQRRDMVGATIYLVGRDARSGELLHDATSCPMCRRMIINAGIDEVVIRRTE
;
A
#
# COMPACT_ATOMS: atom_id res chain seq x y z
N MET A 1 32.39 2.42 -1.16
CA MET A 1 31.00 2.45 -0.65
C MET A 1 30.04 2.02 -1.76
N GLN A 2 29.21 1.05 -1.48
CA GLN A 2 28.16 0.65 -2.44
C GLN A 2 26.89 1.44 -2.17
N ARG A 3 26.31 1.96 -3.24
CA ARG A 3 25.01 2.61 -3.16
C ARG A 3 23.92 1.54 -3.28
N THR A 4 22.83 1.74 -2.55
CA THR A 4 21.63 0.95 -2.74
C THR A 4 21.10 1.18 -4.16
N ASP A 5 20.71 0.10 -4.84
CA ASP A 5 20.11 0.25 -6.17
C ASP A 5 18.76 0.96 -6.08
N LYS A 6 18.25 1.46 -7.20
CA LYS A 6 17.05 2.27 -7.21
C LYS A 6 15.81 1.51 -6.74
N ASN A 7 15.65 0.26 -7.13
CA ASN A 7 14.49 -0.53 -6.69
C ASN A 7 14.49 -0.70 -5.18
N ASN A 8 15.61 -1.08 -4.59
CA ASN A 8 15.70 -1.23 -3.14
C ASN A 8 15.58 0.12 -2.42
N TYR A 9 16.13 1.18 -3.00
CA TYR A 9 15.98 2.52 -2.45
C TYR A 9 14.51 2.92 -2.34
N TYR A 10 13.73 2.77 -3.42
CA TYR A 10 12.32 3.12 -3.39
C TYR A 10 11.51 2.16 -2.53
N LEU A 11 11.86 0.88 -2.50
CA LEU A 11 11.21 -0.07 -1.60
C LEU A 11 11.48 0.26 -0.14
N ASP A 12 12.68 0.72 0.20
CA ASP A 12 13.00 1.18 1.56
C ASP A 12 12.13 2.38 1.96
N ILE A 13 11.89 3.30 1.03
CA ILE A 13 11.01 4.44 1.29
C ILE A 13 9.57 3.96 1.49
N ALA A 14 9.09 3.06 0.67
CA ALA A 14 7.75 2.48 0.83
C ALA A 14 7.61 1.76 2.17
N GLU A 15 8.66 1.08 2.63
CA GLU A 15 8.68 0.44 3.94
C GLU A 15 8.58 1.46 5.07
N THR A 16 9.21 2.61 4.93
CA THR A 16 9.07 3.70 5.91
C THR A 16 7.64 4.25 5.90
N VAL A 17 7.05 4.41 4.73
CA VAL A 17 5.67 4.90 4.58
C VAL A 17 4.68 3.97 5.29
N LEU A 18 4.86 2.66 5.19
CA LEU A 18 3.94 1.70 5.80
C LEU A 18 3.87 1.81 7.34
N GLU A 19 4.89 2.39 7.96
CA GLU A 19 4.90 2.53 9.43
C GLU A 19 3.79 3.44 9.95
N ARG A 20 3.19 4.25 9.08
CA ARG A 20 2.02 5.05 9.43
C ARG A 20 0.71 4.31 9.21
N GLY A 21 0.71 3.12 8.68
CA GLY A 21 -0.47 2.31 8.46
C GLY A 21 -1.24 2.03 9.76
N THR A 22 -2.55 1.96 9.66
CA THR A 22 -3.43 1.93 10.83
C THR A 22 -4.27 0.66 10.95
N CYS A 23 -3.98 -0.36 10.15
CA CYS A 23 -4.68 -1.63 10.22
C CYS A 23 -4.11 -2.49 11.34
N LEU A 24 -5.00 -3.25 12.00
CA LEU A 24 -4.60 -4.18 13.07
C LEU A 24 -3.97 -5.46 12.54
N ARG A 25 -4.15 -5.75 11.26
CA ARG A 25 -3.71 -7.02 10.66
C ARG A 25 -2.49 -6.86 9.77
N ARG A 26 -2.56 -5.99 8.78
CA ARG A 26 -1.49 -5.79 7.82
C ARG A 26 -1.40 -4.33 7.44
N ASN A 27 -0.19 -3.82 7.35
CA ASN A 27 0.05 -2.46 6.90
C ASN A 27 0.88 -2.47 5.62
N PHE A 28 0.54 -1.54 4.73
CA PHE A 28 1.17 -1.41 3.43
C PHE A 28 1.63 0.03 3.22
N GLY A 29 2.73 0.15 2.52
CA GLY A 29 3.21 1.44 2.03
C GLY A 29 3.40 1.38 0.54
N ALA A 30 2.96 2.40 -0.15
CA ALA A 30 3.09 2.52 -1.60
C ALA A 30 3.68 3.86 -1.97
N ILE A 31 4.58 3.86 -2.95
CA ILE A 31 5.05 5.10 -3.56
C ILE A 31 4.96 4.99 -5.06
N ILE A 32 4.59 6.09 -5.71
CA ILE A 32 4.54 6.18 -7.17
C ILE A 32 5.71 7.04 -7.61
N VAL A 33 6.50 6.50 -8.54
CA VAL A 33 7.72 7.13 -9.02
C VAL A 33 7.68 7.24 -10.53
N LYS A 34 8.04 8.40 -11.07
CA LYS A 34 8.16 8.62 -12.51
C LYS A 34 9.36 9.49 -12.78
N ASN A 35 10.18 9.10 -13.75
CA ASN A 35 11.39 9.84 -14.11
C ASN A 35 12.28 10.11 -12.90
N ASP A 36 12.43 9.10 -12.04
CA ASP A 36 13.25 9.18 -10.83
C ASP A 36 12.77 10.22 -9.82
N GLU A 37 11.47 10.57 -9.87
CA GLU A 37 10.84 11.48 -8.92
C GLU A 37 9.68 10.79 -8.20
N ILE A 38 9.60 10.97 -6.89
CA ILE A 38 8.46 10.47 -6.12
C ILE A 38 7.27 11.40 -6.39
N ILE A 39 6.24 10.84 -7.01
CA ILE A 39 5.02 11.57 -7.34
C ILE A 39 4.08 11.64 -6.14
N SER A 40 3.91 10.52 -5.45
CA SER A 40 3.02 10.44 -4.29
C SER A 40 3.37 9.25 -3.42
N THR A 41 2.85 9.27 -2.20
CA THR A 41 2.96 8.17 -1.25
C THR A 41 1.57 7.83 -0.74
N GLY A 42 1.41 6.62 -0.22
CA GLY A 42 0.17 6.20 0.43
C GLY A 42 0.44 5.08 1.41
N TYR A 43 -0.25 5.13 2.54
CA TYR A 43 -0.32 4.01 3.48
C TYR A 43 -1.79 3.70 3.72
N ASN A 44 -2.09 2.50 4.20
CA ASN A 44 -3.47 2.13 4.43
C ASN A 44 -4.00 2.73 5.72
N GLY A 45 -5.20 3.26 5.66
CA GLY A 45 -5.86 3.89 6.78
C GLY A 45 -7.30 4.23 6.47
N SER A 46 -8.10 4.46 7.51
CA SER A 46 -9.47 4.90 7.35
C SER A 46 -9.52 6.26 6.66
N PRO A 47 -10.64 6.62 6.02
CA PRO A 47 -10.74 7.94 5.41
C PRO A 47 -10.33 9.03 6.38
N ARG A 48 -9.67 10.06 5.87
CA ARG A 48 -9.16 11.16 6.71
C ARG A 48 -10.27 11.76 7.56
N GLY A 49 -9.98 11.95 8.84
CA GLY A 49 -10.94 12.46 9.81
C GLY A 49 -11.84 11.39 10.43
N ARG A 50 -11.72 10.14 10.00
CA ARG A 50 -12.47 9.03 10.57
C ARG A 50 -11.58 8.20 11.49
N LYS A 51 -12.21 7.45 12.41
CA LYS A 51 -11.45 6.59 13.32
C LYS A 51 -10.80 5.43 12.58
N ASN A 52 -9.54 5.20 12.89
CA ASN A 52 -8.79 4.09 12.33
C ASN A 52 -9.10 2.77 13.06
N CYS A 53 -8.79 1.64 12.42
CA CYS A 53 -8.99 0.34 13.06
C CYS A 53 -8.23 0.22 14.37
N VAL A 54 -7.00 0.78 14.44
CA VAL A 54 -6.21 0.77 15.69
C VAL A 54 -6.92 1.54 16.81
N ASP A 55 -7.66 2.59 16.48
CA ASP A 55 -8.43 3.37 17.46
C ASP A 55 -9.67 2.61 17.95
N LEU A 56 -10.29 1.84 17.06
CA LEU A 56 -11.47 1.03 17.38
C LEU A 56 -11.12 -0.22 18.15
N GLY A 57 -9.92 -0.77 17.93
CA GLY A 57 -9.45 -1.98 18.56
C GLY A 57 -10.00 -3.28 17.96
N TYR A 58 -10.69 -3.20 16.82
CA TYR A 58 -11.20 -4.37 16.13
C TYR A 58 -11.24 -4.16 14.61
N CYS A 59 -11.23 -5.26 13.86
CA CYS A 59 -11.36 -5.26 12.41
C CYS A 59 -12.82 -5.56 12.04
N THR A 60 -13.45 -4.67 11.28
CA THR A 60 -14.85 -4.83 10.86
C THR A 60 -15.05 -6.13 10.09
N ARG A 61 -14.13 -6.48 9.19
CA ARG A 61 -14.24 -7.73 8.42
C ARG A 61 -14.14 -8.96 9.32
N GLU A 62 -13.25 -8.93 10.31
CA GLU A 62 -13.15 -10.03 11.27
C GLU A 62 -14.42 -10.16 12.12
N GLN A 63 -14.99 -9.02 12.53
CA GLN A 63 -16.25 -9.03 13.29
C GLN A 63 -17.42 -9.59 12.51
N LEU A 64 -17.45 -9.30 11.20
CA LEU A 64 -18.49 -9.81 10.31
C LEU A 64 -18.21 -11.25 9.85
N LYS A 65 -17.10 -11.83 10.30
CA LYS A 65 -16.68 -13.20 9.96
C LYS A 65 -16.49 -13.39 8.46
N VAL A 66 -15.97 -12.36 7.79
CA VAL A 66 -15.66 -12.44 6.37
C VAL A 66 -14.41 -13.30 6.15
N PRO A 67 -14.44 -14.27 5.22
CA PRO A 67 -13.25 -15.07 4.93
C PRO A 67 -12.08 -14.20 4.48
N ARG A 68 -10.88 -14.65 4.80
CA ARG A 68 -9.66 -13.94 4.44
C ARG A 68 -9.57 -13.76 2.91
N GLY A 69 -9.23 -12.54 2.49
CA GLY A 69 -9.06 -12.22 1.07
C GLY A 69 -10.34 -11.88 0.34
N GLU A 70 -11.48 -11.80 1.05
CA GLU A 70 -12.78 -11.52 0.45
C GLU A 70 -13.41 -10.25 1.03
N ARG A 71 -14.35 -9.70 0.28
CA ARG A 71 -15.22 -8.60 0.72
C ARG A 71 -14.43 -7.39 1.23
N TYR A 72 -13.45 -6.94 0.47
CA TYR A 72 -12.63 -5.78 0.84
C TYR A 72 -13.45 -4.49 0.92
N GLU A 73 -14.62 -4.43 0.27
CA GLU A 73 -15.51 -3.27 0.36
C GLU A 73 -16.06 -3.08 1.78
N LEU A 74 -15.99 -4.10 2.61
CA LEU A 74 -16.40 -4.00 4.02
C LEU A 74 -15.28 -3.52 4.94
N CYS A 75 -14.08 -3.37 4.41
CA CYS A 75 -12.94 -2.86 5.16
C CYS A 75 -13.06 -1.34 5.34
N ARG A 76 -12.76 -0.85 6.55
CA ARG A 76 -12.76 0.60 6.81
C ARG A 76 -11.57 1.30 6.17
N SER A 77 -10.46 0.58 6.02
CA SER A 77 -9.22 1.17 5.49
C SER A 77 -9.29 1.40 3.99
N VAL A 78 -8.81 2.54 3.57
CA VAL A 78 -8.46 2.79 2.18
C VAL A 78 -7.06 2.20 1.99
N HIS A 79 -6.88 1.40 0.95
CA HIS A 79 -5.61 0.72 0.72
C HIS A 79 -4.49 1.69 0.35
N ALA A 80 -3.25 1.30 0.63
CA ALA A 80 -2.08 2.14 0.37
C ALA A 80 -1.99 2.58 -1.09
N GLU A 81 -2.22 1.67 -2.02
CA GLU A 81 -2.17 1.96 -3.46
C GLU A 81 -3.23 2.99 -3.83
N ALA A 82 -4.45 2.82 -3.32
CA ALA A 82 -5.54 3.76 -3.57
C ALA A 82 -5.19 5.16 -3.03
N ASN A 83 -4.63 5.24 -1.83
CA ASN A 83 -4.23 6.52 -1.25
C ASN A 83 -3.13 7.20 -2.07
N ALA A 84 -2.15 6.44 -2.55
CA ALA A 84 -1.11 6.98 -3.41
C ALA A 84 -1.70 7.52 -4.72
N ILE A 85 -2.63 6.79 -5.33
CA ILE A 85 -3.30 7.19 -6.58
C ILE A 85 -4.15 8.46 -6.36
N ILE A 86 -4.91 8.51 -5.26
CA ILE A 86 -5.76 9.66 -4.93
C ILE A 86 -4.91 10.94 -4.79
N SER A 87 -3.69 10.82 -4.30
CA SER A 87 -2.81 11.96 -4.05
C SER A 87 -2.01 12.40 -5.27
N ALA A 88 -2.22 11.78 -6.43
CA ALA A 88 -1.47 12.07 -7.65
C ALA A 88 -2.40 12.52 -8.78
N GLN A 89 -1.82 13.13 -9.81
CA GLN A 89 -2.54 13.44 -11.03
C GLN A 89 -2.32 12.31 -12.03
N ARG A 90 -3.36 11.97 -12.79
CA ARG A 90 -3.28 10.87 -13.75
C ARG A 90 -2.14 11.05 -14.75
N ARG A 91 -1.96 12.27 -15.25
CA ARG A 91 -0.88 12.55 -16.24
C ARG A 91 0.51 12.28 -15.67
N ASP A 92 0.68 12.39 -14.36
CA ASP A 92 1.96 12.09 -13.70
C ASP A 92 2.14 10.60 -13.44
N MET A 93 1.04 9.85 -13.43
CA MET A 93 1.08 8.41 -13.19
C MET A 93 1.24 7.59 -14.47
N VAL A 94 0.87 8.13 -15.62
CA VAL A 94 1.01 7.41 -16.89
C VAL A 94 2.50 7.13 -17.15
N GLY A 95 2.84 5.85 -17.26
CA GLY A 95 4.22 5.42 -17.44
C GLY A 95 5.03 5.30 -16.16
N ALA A 96 4.40 5.52 -14.99
CA ALA A 96 5.09 5.47 -13.70
C ALA A 96 5.26 4.03 -13.20
N THR A 97 6.03 3.89 -12.12
CA THR A 97 6.20 2.64 -11.37
C THR A 97 5.64 2.85 -9.98
N ILE A 98 4.90 1.87 -9.47
CA ILE A 98 4.47 1.86 -8.07
C ILE A 98 5.27 0.81 -7.29
N TYR A 99 5.83 1.21 -6.16
CA TYR A 99 6.58 0.34 -5.26
C TYR A 99 5.70 0.06 -4.04
N LEU A 100 5.56 -1.21 -3.69
CA LEU A 100 4.63 -1.66 -2.65
C LEU A 100 5.33 -2.60 -1.68
N VAL A 101 5.20 -2.30 -0.37
CA VAL A 101 5.73 -3.13 0.71
C VAL A 101 4.62 -3.37 1.71
N GLY A 102 4.53 -4.58 2.24
CA GLY A 102 3.56 -4.93 3.27
C GLY A 102 4.22 -5.57 4.49
N ARG A 103 3.59 -5.40 5.64
CA ARG A 103 4.07 -5.94 6.92
C ARG A 103 2.88 -6.49 7.70
N ASP A 104 3.09 -7.65 8.33
CA ASP A 104 2.12 -8.18 9.29
C ASP A 104 2.18 -7.34 10.57
N ALA A 105 1.04 -6.79 10.99
CA ALA A 105 1.00 -5.89 12.14
C ALA A 105 1.23 -6.59 13.47
N ARG A 106 0.95 -7.89 13.54
CA ARG A 106 1.08 -8.66 14.78
C ARG A 106 2.49 -9.17 14.99
N SER A 107 3.13 -9.70 13.93
CA SER A 107 4.48 -10.25 14.02
C SER A 107 5.56 -9.21 13.75
N GLY A 108 5.24 -8.13 13.04
CA GLY A 108 6.20 -7.13 12.61
C GLY A 108 7.04 -7.57 11.40
N GLU A 109 6.78 -8.76 10.88
CA GLU A 109 7.54 -9.30 9.76
C GLU A 109 7.00 -8.78 8.42
N LEU A 110 7.90 -8.53 7.49
CA LEU A 110 7.52 -8.15 6.13
C LEU A 110 6.77 -9.28 5.45
N LEU A 111 5.74 -8.93 4.69
CA LEU A 111 4.99 -9.90 3.93
C LEU A 111 5.81 -10.34 2.71
N HIS A 112 5.85 -11.64 2.50
CA HIS A 112 6.39 -12.21 1.30
C HIS A 112 5.33 -12.05 0.20
N ASP A 113 5.68 -11.59 -0.97
CA ASP A 113 4.72 -11.48 -2.08
C ASP A 113 3.50 -10.58 -1.79
N ALA A 114 3.73 -9.36 -1.29
CA ALA A 114 2.66 -8.42 -0.98
C ALA A 114 2.08 -7.78 -2.24
N THR A 115 1.26 -8.53 -2.99
CA THR A 115 0.65 -8.04 -4.22
C THR A 115 -0.64 -7.27 -3.94
N SER A 116 -1.05 -6.42 -4.90
CA SER A 116 -2.28 -5.66 -4.80
C SER A 116 -3.52 -6.53 -4.94
N CYS A 117 -4.59 -6.19 -4.22
CA CYS A 117 -5.89 -6.86 -4.37
C CYS A 117 -6.49 -6.52 -5.74
N PRO A 118 -7.51 -7.28 -6.21
CA PRO A 118 -8.12 -7.01 -7.52
C PRO A 118 -8.67 -5.60 -7.69
N MET A 119 -9.18 -4.98 -6.63
CA MET A 119 -9.67 -3.60 -6.71
C MET A 119 -8.52 -2.63 -7.00
N CYS A 120 -7.42 -2.76 -6.25
CA CYS A 120 -6.26 -1.89 -6.43
C CYS A 120 -5.58 -2.14 -7.77
N ARG A 121 -5.54 -3.39 -8.25
CA ARG A 121 -5.00 -3.69 -9.57
C ARG A 121 -5.72 -2.93 -10.68
N ARG A 122 -7.04 -2.89 -10.63
CA ARG A 122 -7.82 -2.14 -11.62
C ARG A 122 -7.52 -0.65 -11.56
N MET A 123 -7.37 -0.11 -10.36
CA MET A 123 -7.01 1.30 -10.19
C MET A 123 -5.62 1.60 -10.73
N ILE A 124 -4.65 0.74 -10.46
CA ILE A 124 -3.28 0.89 -10.95
C ILE A 124 -3.26 0.89 -12.48
N ILE A 125 -3.96 -0.05 -13.11
CA ILE A 125 -4.04 -0.14 -14.56
C ILE A 125 -4.71 1.11 -15.13
N ASN A 126 -5.83 1.52 -14.55
CA ASN A 126 -6.59 2.67 -15.02
C ASN A 126 -5.83 3.98 -14.82
N ALA A 127 -4.97 4.05 -13.83
CA ALA A 127 -4.10 5.22 -13.61
C ALA A 127 -2.99 5.34 -14.65
N GLY A 128 -2.74 4.27 -15.42
CA GLY A 128 -1.68 4.28 -16.43
C GLY A 128 -0.31 3.90 -15.89
N ILE A 129 -0.23 3.36 -14.69
CA ILE A 129 1.02 2.90 -14.09
C ILE A 129 1.48 1.64 -14.82
N ASP A 130 2.73 1.66 -15.31
CA ASP A 130 3.28 0.58 -16.13
C ASP A 130 3.77 -0.62 -15.34
N GLU A 131 4.26 -0.41 -14.13
CA GLU A 131 5.00 -1.44 -13.42
C GLU A 131 4.70 -1.40 -11.93
N VAL A 132 4.58 -2.58 -11.33
CA VAL A 132 4.46 -2.75 -9.88
C VAL A 132 5.69 -3.51 -9.40
N VAL A 133 6.42 -2.92 -8.46
CA VAL A 133 7.59 -3.55 -7.84
C VAL A 133 7.28 -3.84 -6.38
N ILE A 134 7.44 -5.09 -5.96
CA ILE A 134 7.20 -5.50 -4.59
C ILE A 134 8.50 -6.00 -3.96
N ARG A 135 8.58 -5.92 -2.64
CA ARG A 135 9.71 -6.48 -1.91
C ARG A 135 9.43 -7.95 -1.61
N ARG A 136 10.32 -8.81 -2.11
CA ARG A 136 10.24 -10.23 -1.83
C ARG A 136 11.19 -10.57 -0.69
N THR A 137 10.66 -11.26 0.31
CA THR A 137 11.47 -11.75 1.43
C THR A 137 11.67 -13.26 1.26
N GLU A 138 12.84 -13.72 1.55
CA GLU A 138 13.18 -15.15 1.49
C GLU A 138 13.22 -15.75 2.90
#